data_cada1deec3013fe9e61cf73eeb98806a
#
_entry.id   cada1deec3013fe9e61cf73eeb98806a
#
_cell.length_a   1.000
_cell.length_b   1.000
_cell.length_c   1.000
_cell.angle_alpha   90.00
_cell.angle_beta   90.00
_cell.angle_gamma   90.00
#
_symmetry.space_group_name_H-M   'P 1'
#
loop_
_entity.id
_entity.type
_entity.pdbx_description
1 polymer ?
#
loop_
_entity_poly.entity_id
_entity_poly.type
_entity_poly.pdbx_seq_one_letter_code
_entity_poly.pdbx_strand_id
1 'polypeptide(L)'
;VAALDEQRRQLISEADNLKAERNKVSKEIGALKAAGKEAGTPMAAMKEVGNRVAALDAELAALEARLQEILLMIPNLPHASVAVGKEAADNPEVRRFGEPRKFDFQPKPHWELGEKLGILDFPRAAKVAGSGFILFKGAGARLERALINFLLDLHTSEHGYTEVFPPFLINRAAMIGTGQLPKFEEDMYRLRDEDLYLAPTAEVP
;
A
#
# COMPACT_ATOMS: atom_id res chain seq x y z
N VAL A 1 18.12 -5.18 -5.88
CA VAL A 1 17.13 -5.11 -6.97
C VAL A 1 17.78 -5.50 -8.30
N ALA A 2 18.80 -4.77 -8.80
CA ALA A 2 19.37 -5.01 -10.12
C ALA A 2 19.81 -6.47 -10.37
N ALA A 3 20.51 -7.10 -9.42
CA ALA A 3 20.92 -8.51 -9.55
C ALA A 3 19.73 -9.48 -9.61
N LEU A 4 18.66 -9.23 -8.85
CA LEU A 4 17.44 -10.05 -8.90
C LEU A 4 16.69 -9.85 -10.23
N ASP A 5 16.64 -8.63 -10.76
CA ASP A 5 16.01 -8.37 -12.07
C ASP A 5 16.79 -9.02 -13.20
N GLU A 6 18.12 -9.05 -13.13
CA GLU A 6 18.95 -9.78 -14.10
C GLU A 6 18.67 -11.27 -14.06
N GLN A 7 18.62 -11.90 -12.88
CA GLN A 7 18.22 -13.30 -12.73
C GLN A 7 16.81 -13.56 -13.28
N ARG A 8 15.85 -12.68 -12.99
CA ARG A 8 14.48 -12.76 -13.52
C ARG A 8 14.48 -12.79 -15.06
N ARG A 9 15.23 -11.91 -15.70
CA ARG A 9 15.33 -11.85 -17.18
C ARG A 9 15.94 -13.13 -17.74
N GLN A 10 16.95 -13.69 -17.08
CA GLN A 10 17.58 -14.95 -17.51
C GLN A 10 16.60 -16.11 -17.41
N LEU A 11 15.87 -16.26 -16.28
CA LEU A 11 14.85 -17.31 -16.09
C LEU A 11 13.71 -17.19 -17.11
N ILE A 12 13.23 -15.98 -17.39
CA ILE A 12 12.21 -15.73 -18.41
C ILE A 12 12.73 -16.18 -19.79
N SER A 13 13.92 -15.74 -20.17
CA SER A 13 14.52 -16.10 -21.47
C SER A 13 14.68 -17.62 -21.64
N GLU A 14 15.16 -18.34 -20.59
CA GLU A 14 15.28 -19.78 -20.60
C GLU A 14 13.92 -20.48 -20.72
N ALA A 15 12.93 -20.02 -19.91
CA ALA A 15 11.57 -20.58 -19.95
C ALA A 15 10.89 -20.37 -21.30
N ASP A 16 11.04 -19.19 -21.91
CA ASP A 16 10.46 -18.87 -23.22
C ASP A 16 11.10 -19.68 -24.33
N ASN A 17 12.41 -19.90 -24.32
CA ASN A 17 13.11 -20.75 -25.27
C ASN A 17 12.60 -22.21 -25.18
N LEU A 18 12.48 -22.75 -23.97
CA LEU A 18 11.95 -24.10 -23.75
C LEU A 18 10.48 -24.25 -24.13
N LYS A 19 9.66 -23.22 -23.86
CA LYS A 19 8.26 -23.18 -24.29
C LYS A 19 8.14 -23.14 -25.83
N ALA A 20 9.01 -22.38 -26.51
CA ALA A 20 9.06 -22.34 -27.96
C ALA A 20 9.50 -23.70 -28.57
N GLU A 21 10.54 -24.34 -28.00
CA GLU A 21 10.97 -25.70 -28.37
C GLU A 21 9.85 -26.72 -28.19
N ARG A 22 9.21 -26.70 -27.02
CA ARG A 22 8.05 -27.55 -26.73
C ARG A 22 6.95 -27.42 -27.78
N ASN A 23 6.63 -26.19 -28.17
CA ASN A 23 5.58 -25.94 -29.18
C ASN A 23 5.98 -26.48 -30.55
N LYS A 24 7.26 -26.34 -30.93
CA LYS A 24 7.80 -26.90 -32.19
C LYS A 24 7.71 -28.42 -32.20
N VAL A 25 8.25 -29.08 -31.19
CA VAL A 25 8.24 -30.57 -31.08
C VAL A 25 6.82 -31.10 -30.95
N SER A 26 5.92 -30.39 -30.25
CA SER A 26 4.51 -30.79 -30.18
C SER A 26 3.81 -30.83 -31.57
N LYS A 27 4.15 -29.87 -32.44
CA LYS A 27 3.67 -29.87 -33.83
C LYS A 27 4.25 -31.05 -34.62
N GLU A 28 5.53 -31.36 -34.46
CA GLU A 28 6.20 -32.49 -35.09
C GLU A 28 5.59 -33.84 -34.63
N ILE A 29 5.35 -34.01 -33.32
CA ILE A 29 4.63 -35.16 -32.77
C ILE A 29 3.23 -35.28 -33.38
N GLY A 30 2.50 -34.20 -33.51
CA GLY A 30 1.18 -34.16 -34.15
C GLY A 30 1.26 -34.67 -35.61
N ALA A 31 2.24 -34.21 -36.37
CA ALA A 31 2.47 -34.64 -37.75
C ALA A 31 2.86 -36.13 -37.87
N LEU A 32 3.75 -36.61 -36.97
CA LEU A 32 4.14 -38.04 -36.92
C LEU A 32 2.94 -38.93 -36.62
N LYS A 33 2.12 -38.59 -35.63
CA LYS A 33 0.90 -39.33 -35.28
C LYS A 33 -0.10 -39.35 -36.43
N ALA A 34 -0.30 -38.23 -37.12
CA ALA A 34 -1.17 -38.13 -38.29
C ALA A 34 -0.66 -39.01 -39.47
N ALA A 35 0.65 -39.21 -39.57
CA ALA A 35 1.30 -40.08 -40.56
C ALA A 35 1.38 -41.56 -40.13
N GLY A 36 0.82 -41.95 -38.99
CA GLY A 36 0.86 -43.32 -38.47
C GLY A 36 2.26 -43.79 -38.02
N LYS A 37 3.18 -42.87 -37.71
CA LYS A 37 4.55 -43.15 -37.27
C LYS A 37 4.68 -43.09 -35.76
N GLU A 38 5.59 -43.91 -35.18
CA GLU A 38 5.90 -43.89 -33.74
C GLU A 38 6.53 -42.56 -33.33
N ALA A 39 6.06 -41.99 -32.19
CA ALA A 39 6.50 -40.73 -31.61
C ALA A 39 7.06 -40.90 -30.18
N GLY A 40 7.53 -42.08 -29.79
CA GLY A 40 7.92 -42.45 -28.42
C GLY A 40 9.07 -41.60 -27.88
N THR A 41 10.17 -41.46 -28.60
CA THR A 41 11.36 -40.70 -28.17
C THR A 41 11.07 -39.20 -28.05
N PRO A 42 10.41 -38.52 -29.03
CA PRO A 42 10.00 -37.13 -28.87
C PRO A 42 9.06 -36.88 -27.68
N MET A 43 8.17 -37.82 -27.36
CA MET A 43 7.26 -37.69 -26.20
C MET A 43 7.99 -37.74 -24.86
N ALA A 44 9.02 -38.59 -24.71
CA ALA A 44 9.82 -38.65 -23.48
C ALA A 44 10.64 -37.37 -23.27
N ALA A 45 11.28 -36.87 -24.30
CA ALA A 45 12.00 -35.59 -24.27
C ALA A 45 11.06 -34.42 -23.90
N MET A 46 9.85 -34.40 -24.46
CA MET A 46 8.85 -33.40 -24.15
C MET A 46 8.38 -33.39 -22.69
N LYS A 47 8.32 -34.54 -22.04
CA LYS A 47 8.00 -34.63 -20.62
C LYS A 47 9.09 -33.96 -19.77
N GLU A 48 10.35 -34.16 -20.13
CA GLU A 48 11.49 -33.53 -19.43
C GLU A 48 11.53 -32.05 -19.63
N VAL A 49 11.32 -31.56 -20.84
CA VAL A 49 11.15 -30.12 -21.13
C VAL A 49 9.99 -29.52 -20.33
N GLY A 50 8.86 -30.22 -20.25
CA GLY A 50 7.72 -29.81 -19.44
C GLY A 50 8.06 -29.67 -17.94
N ASN A 51 8.79 -30.63 -17.39
CA ASN A 51 9.25 -30.60 -16.00
C ASN A 51 10.22 -29.43 -15.76
N ARG A 52 11.16 -29.18 -16.69
CA ARG A 52 12.10 -28.06 -16.59
C ARG A 52 11.39 -26.71 -16.65
N VAL A 53 10.40 -26.53 -17.55
CA VAL A 53 9.57 -25.34 -17.63
C VAL A 53 8.82 -25.11 -16.30
N ALA A 54 8.22 -26.17 -15.73
CA ALA A 54 7.53 -26.04 -14.45
C ALA A 54 8.47 -25.63 -13.30
N ALA A 55 9.69 -26.17 -13.28
CA ALA A 55 10.70 -25.76 -12.29
C ALA A 55 11.12 -24.30 -12.46
N LEU A 56 11.37 -23.85 -13.70
CA LEU A 56 11.70 -22.46 -13.98
C LEU A 56 10.55 -21.50 -13.64
N ASP A 57 9.31 -21.86 -13.95
CA ASP A 57 8.14 -21.04 -13.58
C ASP A 57 8.01 -20.93 -12.05
N ALA A 58 8.33 -21.98 -11.28
CA ALA A 58 8.33 -21.94 -9.83
C ALA A 58 9.48 -21.07 -9.27
N GLU A 59 10.69 -21.18 -9.83
CA GLU A 59 11.84 -20.34 -9.47
C GLU A 59 11.55 -18.87 -9.77
N LEU A 60 10.96 -18.58 -10.92
CA LEU A 60 10.56 -17.24 -11.34
C LEU A 60 9.53 -16.65 -10.37
N ALA A 61 8.49 -17.41 -10.03
CA ALA A 61 7.46 -16.95 -9.09
C ALA A 61 8.05 -16.59 -7.71
N ALA A 62 8.97 -17.42 -7.19
CA ALA A 62 9.65 -17.15 -5.93
C ALA A 62 10.54 -15.89 -5.99
N LEU A 63 11.25 -15.72 -7.11
CA LEU A 63 12.09 -14.54 -7.34
C LEU A 63 11.27 -13.26 -7.47
N GLU A 64 10.15 -13.31 -8.19
CA GLU A 64 9.25 -12.18 -8.37
C GLU A 64 8.59 -11.77 -7.05
N ALA A 65 8.17 -12.72 -6.22
CA ALA A 65 7.65 -12.44 -4.89
C ALA A 65 8.69 -11.70 -4.03
N ARG A 66 9.95 -12.20 -4.01
CA ARG A 66 11.04 -11.54 -3.28
C ARG A 66 11.37 -10.15 -3.83
N LEU A 67 11.36 -9.99 -5.14
CA LEU A 67 11.59 -8.70 -5.77
C LEU A 67 10.49 -7.70 -5.41
N GLN A 68 9.22 -8.15 -5.43
CA GLN A 68 8.08 -7.35 -5.03
C GLN A 68 8.16 -6.88 -3.57
N GLU A 69 8.52 -7.77 -2.64
CA GLU A 69 8.72 -7.40 -1.22
C GLU A 69 9.76 -6.27 -1.08
N ILE A 70 10.88 -6.39 -1.77
CA ILE A 70 11.93 -5.35 -1.72
C ILE A 70 11.44 -4.04 -2.34
N LEU A 71 10.76 -4.10 -3.48
CA LEU A 71 10.26 -2.91 -4.19
C LEU A 71 9.23 -2.14 -3.36
N LEU A 72 8.36 -2.83 -2.63
CA LEU A 72 7.38 -2.19 -1.74
C LEU A 72 8.02 -1.44 -0.55
N MET A 73 9.26 -1.77 -0.20
CA MET A 73 10.00 -1.06 0.87
C MET A 73 10.81 0.14 0.35
N ILE A 74 11.00 0.25 -0.96
CA ILE A 74 11.80 1.33 -1.54
C ILE A 74 10.92 2.57 -1.74
N PRO A 75 11.34 3.75 -1.21
CA PRO A 75 10.63 5.00 -1.45
C PRO A 75 10.58 5.34 -2.93
N ASN A 76 9.52 6.06 -3.34
CA ASN A 76 9.43 6.57 -4.71
C ASN A 76 10.56 7.57 -5.00
N LEU A 77 10.91 7.70 -6.27
CA LEU A 77 11.89 8.69 -6.71
C LEU A 77 11.32 10.10 -6.50
N PRO A 78 12.04 10.99 -5.77
CA PRO A 78 11.61 12.36 -5.60
C PRO A 78 11.69 13.13 -6.93
N HIS A 79 10.84 14.14 -7.08
CA HIS A 79 10.94 15.04 -8.22
C HIS A 79 12.28 15.81 -8.20
N ALA A 80 12.80 16.18 -9.36
CA ALA A 80 14.10 16.85 -9.50
C ALA A 80 14.23 18.20 -8.75
N SER A 81 13.09 18.84 -8.42
CA SER A 81 13.07 20.07 -7.62
C SER A 81 13.20 19.86 -6.11
N VAL A 82 13.16 18.61 -5.64
CA VAL A 82 13.30 18.31 -4.22
C VAL A 82 14.77 18.42 -3.82
N ALA A 83 15.05 19.23 -2.80
CA ALA A 83 16.40 19.38 -2.28
C ALA A 83 16.92 18.04 -1.71
N VAL A 84 18.20 17.76 -1.92
CA VAL A 84 18.87 16.62 -1.28
C VAL A 84 19.28 17.06 0.12
N GLY A 85 18.78 16.36 1.13
CA GLY A 85 19.04 16.67 2.53
C GLY A 85 18.95 15.42 3.42
N LYS A 86 19.36 15.55 4.68
CA LYS A 86 19.33 14.46 5.67
C LYS A 86 18.17 14.61 6.66
N GLU A 87 17.71 15.83 6.89
CA GLU A 87 16.68 16.15 7.86
C GLU A 87 15.73 17.25 7.36
N ALA A 88 14.63 17.45 8.07
CA ALA A 88 13.61 18.44 7.70
C ALA A 88 14.15 19.88 7.61
N ALA A 89 15.18 20.22 8.40
CA ALA A 89 15.83 21.53 8.38
C ALA A 89 16.55 21.84 7.05
N ASP A 90 16.91 20.81 6.27
CA ASP A 90 17.52 20.96 4.95
C ASP A 90 16.53 21.36 3.85
N ASN A 91 15.23 21.34 4.13
CA ASN A 91 14.20 21.76 3.17
C ASN A 91 14.18 23.30 3.05
N PRO A 92 14.42 23.85 1.84
CA PRO A 92 14.31 25.29 1.64
C PRO A 92 12.87 25.76 1.76
N GLU A 93 12.66 26.85 2.48
CA GLU A 93 11.34 27.51 2.52
C GLU A 93 11.01 28.08 1.13
N VAL A 94 9.94 27.59 0.50
CA VAL A 94 9.54 27.99 -0.85
C VAL A 94 8.73 29.29 -0.82
N ARG A 95 7.86 29.46 0.17
CA ARG A 95 7.01 30.63 0.30
C ARG A 95 6.54 30.80 1.74
N ARG A 96 6.47 32.04 2.19
CA ARG A 96 5.84 32.44 3.45
C ARG A 96 4.65 33.35 3.17
N PHE A 97 3.57 33.19 3.93
CA PHE A 97 2.40 34.02 3.87
C PHE A 97 1.94 34.39 5.27
N GLY A 98 1.80 35.72 5.51
CA GLY A 98 1.36 36.28 6.79
C GLY A 98 2.42 36.16 7.89
N GLU A 99 2.09 36.71 9.03
CA GLU A 99 2.92 36.68 10.25
C GLU A 99 2.13 36.04 11.39
N PRO A 100 2.75 35.18 12.20
CA PRO A 100 2.11 34.61 13.38
C PRO A 100 1.66 35.73 14.33
N ARG A 101 0.43 35.64 14.81
CA ARG A 101 -0.11 36.61 15.77
C ARG A 101 0.75 36.59 17.05
N LYS A 102 1.20 37.76 17.46
CA LYS A 102 1.83 37.99 18.76
C LYS A 102 0.76 38.23 19.81
N PHE A 103 0.83 37.51 20.91
CA PHE A 103 -0.06 37.67 22.06
C PHE A 103 0.68 38.45 23.15
N ASP A 104 -0.07 39.28 23.86
CA ASP A 104 0.38 40.02 25.07
C ASP A 104 0.23 39.18 26.36
N PHE A 105 -0.20 37.93 26.22
CA PHE A 105 -0.34 36.95 27.29
C PHE A 105 0.30 35.64 26.87
N GLN A 106 0.57 34.75 27.85
CA GLN A 106 1.07 33.40 27.61
C GLN A 106 -0.05 32.49 27.03
N PRO A 107 -0.02 32.14 25.74
CA PRO A 107 -1.03 31.27 25.16
C PRO A 107 -0.98 29.87 25.73
N LYS A 108 -2.16 29.28 25.92
CA LYS A 108 -2.29 27.88 26.38
C LYS A 108 -2.49 26.95 25.19
N PRO A 109 -1.95 25.73 25.24
CA PRO A 109 -2.20 24.74 24.21
C PRO A 109 -3.66 24.27 24.24
N HIS A 110 -4.13 23.75 23.10
CA HIS A 110 -5.54 23.38 22.90
C HIS A 110 -6.04 22.33 23.90
N TRP A 111 -5.19 21.39 24.35
CA TRP A 111 -5.59 20.38 25.31
C TRP A 111 -5.90 20.99 26.69
N GLU A 112 -5.08 21.93 27.20
CA GLU A 112 -5.37 22.63 28.43
C GLU A 112 -6.67 23.48 28.34
N LEU A 113 -6.87 24.13 27.18
CA LEU A 113 -8.08 24.89 26.95
C LEU A 113 -9.31 23.98 26.90
N GLY A 114 -9.21 22.84 26.21
CA GLY A 114 -10.28 21.87 26.08
C GLY A 114 -10.69 21.24 27.42
N GLU A 115 -9.73 20.91 28.27
CA GLU A 115 -10.01 20.44 29.63
C GLU A 115 -10.64 21.53 30.51
N LYS A 116 -10.07 22.73 30.51
CA LYS A 116 -10.60 23.86 31.28
C LYS A 116 -12.02 24.23 30.87
N LEU A 117 -12.35 24.17 29.58
CA LEU A 117 -13.69 24.40 29.06
C LEU A 117 -14.63 23.20 29.26
N GLY A 118 -14.14 22.07 29.71
CA GLY A 118 -14.90 20.85 29.91
C GLY A 118 -15.39 20.19 28.61
N ILE A 119 -14.74 20.47 27.48
CA ILE A 119 -15.09 19.94 26.15
C ILE A 119 -14.21 18.75 25.73
N LEU A 120 -13.06 18.54 26.38
CA LEU A 120 -12.20 17.37 26.26
C LEU A 120 -12.09 16.63 27.59
N ASP A 121 -11.96 15.30 27.54
CA ASP A 121 -11.83 14.44 28.72
C ASP A 121 -10.81 13.32 28.48
N PHE A 122 -9.54 13.64 28.61
CA PHE A 122 -8.43 12.71 28.43
C PHE A 122 -8.40 11.58 29.47
N PRO A 123 -8.67 11.82 30.77
CA PRO A 123 -8.68 10.75 31.77
C PRO A 123 -9.71 9.65 31.47
N ARG A 124 -10.92 10.02 30.98
CA ARG A 124 -11.92 9.03 30.58
C ARG A 124 -11.57 8.35 29.27
N ALA A 125 -11.04 9.08 28.28
CA ALA A 125 -10.54 8.49 27.04
C ALA A 125 -9.49 7.42 27.31
N ALA A 126 -8.51 7.71 28.18
CA ALA A 126 -7.47 6.76 28.57
C ALA A 126 -8.01 5.49 29.25
N LYS A 127 -9.08 5.59 30.04
CA LYS A 127 -9.74 4.42 30.63
C LYS A 127 -10.43 3.54 29.60
N VAL A 128 -10.92 4.13 28.51
CA VAL A 128 -11.65 3.41 27.45
C VAL A 128 -10.70 2.76 26.45
N ALA A 129 -9.68 3.48 26.02
CA ALA A 129 -8.87 3.08 24.86
C ALA A 129 -7.35 3.16 25.06
N GLY A 130 -6.89 3.67 26.20
CA GLY A 130 -5.46 3.88 26.47
C GLY A 130 -5.03 5.32 26.26
N SER A 131 -3.73 5.58 26.43
CA SER A 131 -3.14 6.91 26.24
C SER A 131 -3.18 7.34 24.76
N GLY A 132 -3.28 8.65 24.52
CA GLY A 132 -3.30 9.21 23.17
C GLY A 132 -4.70 9.30 22.54
N PHE A 133 -5.73 8.71 23.15
CA PHE A 133 -7.11 8.84 22.69
C PHE A 133 -7.78 10.10 23.26
N ILE A 134 -8.75 10.62 22.52
CA ILE A 134 -9.51 11.82 22.85
C ILE A 134 -10.97 11.46 23.06
N LEU A 135 -11.60 12.04 24.09
CA LEU A 135 -13.03 11.99 24.29
C LEU A 135 -13.59 13.41 24.27
N PHE A 136 -14.39 13.71 23.27
CA PHE A 136 -15.16 14.96 23.20
C PHE A 136 -16.39 14.88 24.07
N LYS A 137 -16.72 15.98 24.77
CA LYS A 137 -17.83 16.03 25.71
C LYS A 137 -18.65 17.30 25.51
N GLY A 138 -19.98 17.18 25.65
CA GLY A 138 -20.88 18.33 25.64
C GLY A 138 -20.76 19.19 24.39
N ALA A 139 -20.38 20.44 24.56
CA ALA A 139 -20.18 21.38 23.46
C ALA A 139 -19.07 20.96 22.48
N GLY A 140 -18.02 20.27 22.96
CA GLY A 140 -16.95 19.75 22.10
C GLY A 140 -17.45 18.69 21.12
N ALA A 141 -18.19 17.71 21.58
CA ALA A 141 -18.80 16.69 20.73
C ALA A 141 -19.82 17.29 19.73
N ARG A 142 -20.54 18.31 20.17
CA ARG A 142 -21.46 19.03 19.27
C ARG A 142 -20.72 19.81 18.19
N LEU A 143 -19.60 20.44 18.53
CA LEU A 143 -18.78 21.21 17.59
C LEU A 143 -18.13 20.29 16.55
N GLU A 144 -17.57 19.15 16.96
CA GLU A 144 -17.01 18.13 16.05
C GLU A 144 -18.06 17.72 15.01
N ARG A 145 -19.22 17.28 15.45
CA ARG A 145 -20.32 16.89 14.55
C ARG A 145 -20.76 18.04 13.63
N ALA A 146 -20.83 19.27 14.14
CA ALA A 146 -21.19 20.41 13.34
C ALA A 146 -20.18 20.72 12.24
N LEU A 147 -18.86 20.55 12.53
CA LEU A 147 -17.79 20.72 11.53
C LEU A 147 -17.84 19.61 10.47
N ILE A 148 -18.09 18.37 10.86
CA ILE A 148 -18.23 17.26 9.90
C ILE A 148 -19.39 17.56 8.93
N ASN A 149 -20.57 17.90 9.44
CA ASN A 149 -21.73 18.23 8.61
C ASN A 149 -21.46 19.44 7.70
N PHE A 150 -20.90 20.50 8.25
CA PHE A 150 -20.57 21.69 7.47
C PHE A 150 -19.62 21.38 6.30
N LEU A 151 -18.56 20.61 6.53
CA LEU A 151 -17.60 20.26 5.48
C LEU A 151 -18.22 19.34 4.43
N LEU A 152 -19.01 18.34 4.83
CA LEU A 152 -19.70 17.45 3.89
C LEU A 152 -20.71 18.24 3.03
N ASP A 153 -21.52 19.09 3.65
CA ASP A 153 -22.49 19.94 2.94
C ASP A 153 -21.79 20.88 1.96
N LEU A 154 -20.69 21.54 2.39
CA LEU A 154 -19.92 22.44 1.54
C LEU A 154 -19.31 21.70 0.33
N HIS A 155 -18.69 20.56 0.54
CA HIS A 155 -18.03 19.83 -0.53
C HIS A 155 -19.02 19.20 -1.51
N THR A 156 -20.14 18.73 -1.05
CA THR A 156 -21.18 18.14 -1.92
C THR A 156 -21.99 19.20 -2.68
N SER A 157 -22.29 20.35 -2.07
CA SER A 157 -23.09 21.41 -2.70
C SER A 157 -22.28 22.38 -3.57
N GLU A 158 -21.07 22.77 -3.12
CA GLU A 158 -20.28 23.82 -3.76
C GLU A 158 -19.13 23.28 -4.64
N HIS A 159 -18.54 22.15 -4.26
CA HIS A 159 -17.34 21.62 -4.92
C HIS A 159 -17.61 20.41 -5.82
N GLY A 160 -18.86 19.97 -5.95
CA GLY A 160 -19.26 18.89 -6.85
C GLY A 160 -18.80 17.49 -6.45
N TYR A 161 -18.42 17.27 -5.19
CA TYR A 161 -18.10 15.96 -4.69
C TYR A 161 -19.36 15.11 -4.48
N THR A 162 -19.22 13.80 -4.57
CA THR A 162 -20.25 12.84 -4.16
C THR A 162 -19.87 12.29 -2.80
N GLU A 163 -20.78 12.39 -1.82
CA GLU A 163 -20.57 11.80 -0.50
C GLU A 163 -20.59 10.28 -0.58
N VAL A 164 -19.60 9.63 0.06
CA VAL A 164 -19.53 8.18 0.21
C VAL A 164 -19.26 7.84 1.68
N PHE A 165 -19.75 6.69 2.11
CA PHE A 165 -19.48 6.15 3.44
C PHE A 165 -18.78 4.78 3.30
N PRO A 166 -17.46 4.75 3.23
CA PRO A 166 -16.71 3.52 3.02
C PRO A 166 -16.63 2.66 4.28
N PRO A 167 -16.31 1.34 4.14
CA PRO A 167 -15.97 0.51 5.29
C PRO A 167 -14.75 1.05 6.04
N PHE A 168 -14.74 0.91 7.37
CA PHE A 168 -13.57 1.24 8.20
C PHE A 168 -12.56 0.09 8.28
N LEU A 169 -12.97 -1.13 7.93
CA LEU A 169 -12.11 -2.31 7.86
C LEU A 169 -11.68 -2.51 6.42
N ILE A 170 -10.38 -2.47 6.20
CA ILE A 170 -9.74 -2.44 4.89
C ILE A 170 -8.90 -3.70 4.71
N ASN A 171 -8.95 -4.32 3.53
CA ASN A 171 -8.15 -5.48 3.21
C ASN A 171 -6.68 -5.11 2.89
N ARG A 172 -5.79 -6.09 3.00
CA ARG A 172 -4.36 -5.93 2.73
C ARG A 172 -4.06 -5.36 1.34
N ALA A 173 -4.79 -5.76 0.33
CA ALA A 173 -4.52 -5.33 -1.05
C ALA A 173 -4.72 -3.81 -1.22
N ALA A 174 -5.80 -3.24 -0.65
CA ALA A 174 -6.02 -1.80 -0.65
C ALA A 174 -4.95 -1.04 0.16
N MET A 175 -4.55 -1.61 1.32
CA MET A 175 -3.49 -1.04 2.15
C MET A 175 -2.11 -1.02 1.44
N ILE A 176 -1.81 -2.03 0.63
CA ILE A 176 -0.61 -2.06 -0.22
C ILE A 176 -0.74 -1.05 -1.37
N GLY A 177 -1.91 -0.98 -2.00
CA GLY A 177 -2.17 -0.09 -3.13
C GLY A 177 -1.97 1.40 -2.80
N THR A 178 -2.22 1.78 -1.56
CA THR A 178 -2.00 3.15 -1.05
C THR A 178 -0.65 3.36 -0.36
N GLY A 179 0.22 2.33 -0.35
CA GLY A 179 1.57 2.41 0.21
C GLY A 179 1.65 2.37 1.75
N GLN A 180 0.57 2.00 2.42
CA GLN A 180 0.57 1.83 3.87
C GLN A 180 1.29 0.55 4.28
N LEU A 181 1.02 -0.55 3.58
CA LEU A 181 1.70 -1.83 3.79
C LEU A 181 2.77 -2.08 2.70
N PRO A 182 3.82 -2.82 3.02
CA PRO A 182 4.14 -3.45 4.32
C PRO A 182 4.81 -2.49 5.33
N LYS A 183 5.17 -1.28 4.92
CA LYS A 183 6.08 -0.38 5.63
C LYS A 183 5.61 0.01 7.04
N PHE A 184 4.30 0.24 7.22
CA PHE A 184 3.72 0.74 8.47
C PHE A 184 2.87 -0.31 9.20
N GLU A 185 3.07 -1.60 8.93
CA GLU A 185 2.22 -2.68 9.50
C GLU A 185 2.24 -2.70 11.04
N GLU A 186 3.40 -2.41 11.66
CA GLU A 186 3.52 -2.40 13.12
C GLU A 186 2.79 -1.24 13.80
N ASP A 187 2.50 -0.17 13.06
CA ASP A 187 1.81 1.03 13.57
C ASP A 187 0.28 0.94 13.39
N MET A 188 -0.24 -0.19 12.86
CA MET A 188 -1.64 -0.32 12.49
C MET A 188 -2.42 -1.24 13.41
N TYR A 189 -3.71 -0.95 13.57
CA TYR A 189 -4.65 -1.88 14.19
C TYR A 189 -5.07 -2.95 13.18
N ARG A 190 -4.64 -4.18 13.41
CA ARG A 190 -5.00 -5.36 12.61
C ARG A 190 -5.94 -6.27 13.39
N LEU A 191 -6.92 -6.87 12.72
CA LEU A 191 -7.73 -7.94 13.28
C LEU A 191 -6.90 -9.22 13.42
N ARG A 192 -7.12 -9.95 14.52
CA ARG A 192 -6.32 -11.13 14.85
C ARG A 192 -6.48 -12.26 13.85
N ASP A 193 -7.72 -12.55 13.49
CA ASP A 193 -8.11 -13.78 12.78
C ASP A 193 -8.47 -13.51 11.30
N GLU A 194 -8.41 -12.26 10.88
CA GLU A 194 -8.71 -11.82 9.52
C GLU A 194 -7.63 -10.88 8.99
N ASP A 195 -7.40 -10.89 7.69
CA ASP A 195 -6.43 -9.99 7.06
C ASP A 195 -7.06 -8.62 6.76
N LEU A 196 -7.61 -8.02 7.81
CA LEU A 196 -8.26 -6.72 7.81
C LEU A 196 -7.59 -5.77 8.80
N TYR A 197 -7.58 -4.50 8.43
CA TYR A 197 -6.98 -3.40 9.17
C TYR A 197 -7.99 -2.28 9.37
N LEU A 198 -7.94 -1.59 10.51
CA LEU A 198 -8.64 -0.30 10.62
C LEU A 198 -8.01 0.70 9.67
N ALA A 199 -8.83 1.45 8.93
CA ALA A 199 -8.36 2.51 8.04
C ALA A 199 -7.53 3.53 8.82
N PRO A 200 -6.22 3.70 8.55
CA PRO A 200 -5.37 4.63 9.28
C PRO A 200 -5.51 6.06 8.77
N THR A 201 -6.03 6.22 7.59
CA THR A 201 -6.17 7.50 6.88
C THR A 201 -7.27 7.41 5.82
N ALA A 202 -7.80 8.56 5.40
CA ALA A 202 -8.88 8.64 4.43
C ALA A 202 -8.47 8.29 2.98
N GLU A 203 -7.17 8.26 2.69
CA GLU A 203 -6.67 7.92 1.35
C GLU A 203 -6.83 6.43 1.02
N VAL A 204 -7.00 5.56 2.01
CA VAL A 204 -7.08 4.11 1.77
C VAL A 204 -8.43 3.67 1.22
N PRO A 205 -9.58 4.13 1.79
CA PRO A 205 -10.89 3.84 1.21
C PRO A 205 -11.14 4.54 -0.09
#